data_1fc99a5386e13d42c36ef53b7870f225
#
_entry.id   1fc99a5386e13d42c36ef53b7870f225
#
_cell.length_a   1.000
_cell.length_b   1.000
_cell.length_c   1.000
_cell.angle_alpha   90.00
_cell.angle_beta   90.00
_cell.angle_gamma   90.00
#
_symmetry.space_group_name_H-M   'P 1'
#
loop_
_entity.id
_entity.type
_entity.pdbx_description
1 polymer ?
#
loop_
_entity_poly.entity_id
_entity_poly.type
_entity_poly.pdbx_seq_one_letter_code
_entity_poly.pdbx_strand_id
1 'polypeptide(L)'
;MAENKTVDKEKYLDEIEDSIRTIGVLTSGGDAPGMNAAIRAVVRRALAKGLKVRGIRRGYHGLLKEEIIDMSARDVSDIIERGGTVLQTARCKTMRTEEGQQKAAAICKKYGIDGLVVIGGDGSFAGAQKLANLGVNTIGIPGTIDLDIACTDYTIGFDTAVNLSLIHISEPTR
;
A
#
# COMPACT_ATOMS: atom_id res chain seq x y z
N MET A 1 9.73 23.41 -35.15
CA MET A 1 9.66 21.94 -35.23
C MET A 1 10.20 21.42 -33.91
N ALA A 2 9.33 20.95 -33.02
CA ALA A 2 9.75 20.36 -31.74
C ALA A 2 10.12 18.90 -32.02
N GLU A 3 11.38 18.55 -31.84
CA GLU A 3 11.83 17.15 -31.89
C GLU A 3 11.17 16.37 -30.78
N ASN A 4 10.31 15.47 -31.17
CA ASN A 4 9.69 14.49 -30.29
C ASN A 4 10.79 13.46 -29.93
N LYS A 5 11.52 13.69 -28.84
CA LYS A 5 12.44 12.71 -28.28
C LYS A 5 11.61 11.54 -27.77
N THR A 6 11.50 10.50 -28.57
CA THR A 6 11.04 9.18 -28.11
C THR A 6 12.00 8.74 -27.02
N VAL A 7 11.57 8.90 -25.76
CA VAL A 7 12.29 8.34 -24.61
C VAL A 7 12.30 6.83 -24.81
N ASP A 8 13.48 6.24 -24.87
CA ASP A 8 13.63 4.79 -24.91
C ASP A 8 13.04 4.22 -23.61
N LYS A 9 11.86 3.67 -23.73
CA LYS A 9 11.02 3.27 -22.60
C LYS A 9 11.65 2.14 -21.79
N GLU A 10 12.41 1.26 -22.46
CA GLU A 10 13.13 0.16 -21.80
C GLU A 10 14.28 0.70 -20.96
N LYS A 11 15.11 1.56 -21.53
CA LYS A 11 16.23 2.20 -20.82
C LYS A 11 15.76 3.04 -19.63
N TYR A 12 14.64 3.75 -19.76
CA TYR A 12 14.04 4.53 -18.67
C TYR A 12 13.51 3.64 -17.55
N LEU A 13 12.95 2.49 -17.89
CA LEU A 13 12.47 1.50 -16.90
C LEU A 13 13.65 0.85 -16.17
N ASP A 14 14.73 0.51 -16.86
CA ASP A 14 15.93 -0.05 -16.25
C ASP A 14 16.61 0.96 -15.30
N GLU A 15 16.71 2.24 -15.69
CA GLU A 15 17.26 3.30 -14.84
C GLU A 15 16.42 3.50 -13.56
N ILE A 16 15.09 3.38 -13.63
CA ILE A 16 14.21 3.45 -12.45
C ILE A 16 14.35 2.18 -11.60
N GLU A 17 14.38 0.99 -12.18
CA GLU A 17 14.58 -0.26 -11.45
C GLU A 17 15.89 -0.26 -10.67
N ASP A 18 16.96 0.28 -11.25
CA ASP A 18 18.25 0.42 -10.58
C ASP A 18 18.29 1.48 -9.48
N SER A 19 17.39 2.44 -9.51
CA SER A 19 17.34 3.50 -8.49
C SER A 19 16.58 3.13 -7.23
N ILE A 20 15.63 2.17 -7.31
CA ILE A 20 14.80 1.75 -6.17
C ILE A 20 15.53 0.65 -5.38
N ARG A 21 15.80 0.90 -4.10
CA ARG A 21 16.44 -0.04 -3.17
C ARG A 21 15.53 -0.45 -2.02
N THR A 22 14.64 0.44 -1.61
CA THR A 22 13.77 0.22 -0.46
C THR A 22 12.35 0.63 -0.79
N ILE A 23 11.40 -0.25 -0.55
CA ILE A 23 9.98 0.05 -0.65
C ILE A 23 9.31 0.05 0.71
N GLY A 24 8.43 1.02 0.92
CA GLY A 24 7.50 1.05 2.02
C GLY A 24 6.18 0.37 1.64
N VAL A 25 5.54 -0.32 2.56
CA VAL A 25 4.19 -0.86 2.38
C VAL A 25 3.33 -0.48 3.57
N LEU A 26 2.14 0.03 3.31
CA LEU A 26 1.14 0.33 4.33
C LEU A 26 -0.27 -0.09 3.88
N THR A 27 -1.11 -0.36 4.86
CA THR A 27 -2.55 -0.51 4.68
C THR A 27 -3.26 0.68 5.30
N SER A 28 -4.28 1.20 4.63
CA SER A 28 -4.99 2.41 5.07
C SER A 28 -6.50 2.29 4.78
N GLY A 29 -7.30 2.99 5.55
CA GLY A 29 -8.75 2.90 5.51
C GLY A 29 -9.31 1.88 6.50
N GLY A 30 -10.45 1.26 6.19
CA GLY A 30 -10.94 0.07 6.89
C GLY A 30 -10.12 -1.15 6.51
N ASP A 31 -10.00 -2.12 7.39
CA ASP A 31 -9.38 -3.39 7.03
C ASP A 31 -10.30 -4.19 6.10
N ALA A 32 -9.70 -4.88 5.14
CA ALA A 32 -10.40 -5.68 4.16
C ALA A 32 -9.72 -7.05 3.99
N PRO A 33 -10.46 -8.11 3.65
CA PRO A 33 -9.93 -9.48 3.59
C PRO A 33 -8.73 -9.66 2.63
N GLY A 34 -8.59 -8.80 1.61
CA GLY A 34 -7.48 -8.88 0.65
C GLY A 34 -6.17 -8.24 1.10
N MET A 35 -6.16 -7.48 2.20
CA MET A 35 -4.98 -6.69 2.59
C MET A 35 -3.77 -7.55 2.93
N ASN A 36 -3.93 -8.64 3.66
CA ASN A 36 -2.83 -9.54 4.00
C ASN A 36 -2.24 -10.24 2.76
N ALA A 37 -3.08 -10.64 1.81
CA ALA A 37 -2.64 -11.23 0.55
C ALA A 37 -1.80 -10.23 -0.26
N ALA A 38 -2.24 -8.99 -0.34
CA ALA A 38 -1.52 -7.91 -1.02
C ALA A 38 -0.19 -7.59 -0.32
N ILE A 39 -0.16 -7.45 1.00
CA ILE A 39 1.07 -7.26 1.78
C ILE A 39 2.07 -8.38 1.48
N ARG A 40 1.62 -9.64 1.58
CA ARG A 40 2.46 -10.80 1.32
C ARG A 40 3.04 -10.79 -0.10
N ALA A 41 2.23 -10.50 -1.10
CA ALA A 41 2.66 -10.45 -2.49
C ALA A 41 3.74 -9.38 -2.70
N VAL A 42 3.50 -8.16 -2.19
CA VAL A 42 4.45 -7.05 -2.26
C VAL A 42 5.77 -7.41 -1.58
N VAL A 43 5.72 -7.85 -0.32
CA VAL A 43 6.92 -8.15 0.46
C VAL A 43 7.74 -9.27 -0.20
N ARG A 44 7.11 -10.39 -0.56
CA ARG A 44 7.82 -11.51 -1.17
C ARG A 44 8.40 -11.15 -2.54
N ARG A 45 7.67 -10.40 -3.36
CA ARG A 45 8.16 -9.99 -4.67
C ARG A 45 9.32 -9.03 -4.59
N ALA A 46 9.25 -8.05 -3.67
CA ALA A 46 10.32 -7.10 -3.45
C ALA A 46 11.60 -7.78 -2.94
N LEU A 47 11.48 -8.66 -1.95
CA LEU A 47 12.63 -9.43 -1.43
C LEU A 47 13.24 -10.34 -2.52
N ALA A 48 12.43 -10.94 -3.38
CA ALA A 48 12.92 -11.74 -4.51
C ALA A 48 13.69 -10.91 -5.55
N LYS A 49 13.43 -9.60 -5.64
CA LYS A 49 14.19 -8.64 -6.46
C LYS A 49 15.40 -8.03 -5.69
N GLY A 50 15.68 -8.48 -4.48
CA GLY A 50 16.78 -7.95 -3.67
C GLY A 50 16.50 -6.60 -3.00
N LEU A 51 15.25 -6.13 -3.02
CA LEU A 51 14.87 -4.86 -2.39
C LEU A 51 14.67 -5.04 -0.89
N LYS A 52 14.92 -3.99 -0.12
CA LYS A 52 14.51 -3.90 1.28
C LYS A 52 13.04 -3.51 1.37
N VAL A 53 12.33 -4.07 2.35
CA VAL A 53 10.92 -3.77 2.56
C VAL A 53 10.71 -3.22 3.96
N ARG A 54 10.02 -2.10 4.06
CA ARG A 54 9.62 -1.45 5.30
C ARG A 54 8.11 -1.47 5.43
N GLY A 55 7.62 -2.21 6.43
CA GLY A 55 6.21 -2.19 6.81
C GLY A 55 5.89 -0.98 7.68
N ILE A 56 4.86 -0.25 7.34
CA ILE A 56 4.41 0.90 8.10
C ILE A 56 3.13 0.49 8.82
N ARG A 57 3.18 0.43 10.14
CA ARG A 57 2.03 0.05 10.96
C ARG A 57 1.03 1.19 11.03
N ARG A 58 -0.25 0.85 11.14
CA ARG A 58 -1.37 1.77 11.29
C ARG A 58 -1.46 2.84 10.20
N GLY A 59 -1.07 2.48 8.97
CA GLY A 59 -1.21 3.32 7.78
C GLY A 59 -0.51 4.67 7.88
N TYR A 60 -1.15 5.71 7.36
CA TYR A 60 -0.60 7.07 7.39
C TYR A 60 -0.41 7.62 8.81
N HIS A 61 -1.23 7.18 9.77
CA HIS A 61 -1.03 7.58 11.16
C HIS A 61 0.31 7.09 11.68
N GLY A 62 0.62 5.83 11.46
CA GLY A 62 1.89 5.24 11.85
C GLY A 62 3.07 5.80 11.07
N LEU A 63 2.91 6.13 9.79
CA LEU A 63 3.94 6.83 9.04
C LEU A 63 4.34 8.13 9.74
N LEU A 64 3.37 8.96 10.13
CA LEU A 64 3.62 10.22 10.84
C LEU A 64 4.20 10.04 12.25
N LYS A 65 4.03 8.86 12.85
CA LYS A 65 4.59 8.47 14.16
C LYS A 65 5.88 7.66 14.04
N GLU A 66 6.36 7.46 12.81
CA GLU A 66 7.57 6.68 12.51
C GLU A 66 7.49 5.21 12.99
N GLU A 67 6.28 4.62 12.95
CA GLU A 67 6.05 3.21 13.29
C GLU A 67 6.42 2.31 12.09
N ILE A 68 7.69 2.30 11.77
CA ILE A 68 8.26 1.63 10.60
C ILE A 68 9.09 0.44 11.07
N ILE A 69 8.85 -0.71 10.47
CA ILE A 69 9.54 -1.97 10.77
C ILE A 69 10.17 -2.53 9.50
N ASP A 70 11.33 -3.14 9.63
CA ASP A 70 11.90 -3.92 8.52
C ASP A 70 11.14 -5.25 8.40
N MET A 71 10.81 -5.64 7.17
CA MET A 71 10.04 -6.84 6.90
C MET A 71 10.88 -7.90 6.18
N SER A 72 10.74 -9.12 6.66
CA SER A 72 11.32 -10.33 6.09
C SER A 72 10.25 -11.25 5.49
N ALA A 73 10.64 -12.29 4.79
CA ALA A 73 9.74 -13.30 4.26
C ALA A 73 8.96 -14.04 5.37
N ARG A 74 9.55 -14.12 6.59
CA ARG A 74 8.94 -14.78 7.75
C ARG A 74 7.76 -13.94 8.29
N ASP A 75 7.85 -12.61 8.27
CA ASP A 75 6.82 -11.73 8.81
C ASP A 75 5.50 -11.78 8.02
N VAL A 76 5.56 -12.31 6.81
CA VAL A 76 4.41 -12.51 5.95
C VAL A 76 4.08 -13.99 5.71
N SER A 77 4.62 -14.89 6.53
CA SER A 77 4.21 -16.30 6.53
C SER A 77 2.84 -16.44 7.17
N ASP A 78 2.01 -17.31 6.60
CA ASP A 78 0.72 -17.74 7.15
C ASP A 78 -0.24 -16.60 7.53
N ILE A 79 -0.17 -15.47 6.79
CA ILE A 79 -1.04 -14.32 7.03
C ILE A 79 -2.26 -14.25 6.12
N ILE A 80 -2.29 -15.03 5.02
CA ILE A 80 -3.38 -14.95 4.03
C ILE A 80 -4.72 -15.35 4.66
N GLU A 81 -4.72 -16.36 5.50
CA GLU A 81 -5.92 -16.90 6.16
C GLU A 81 -6.31 -16.11 7.42
N ARG A 82 -5.53 -15.11 7.79
CA ARG A 82 -5.83 -14.28 8.97
C ARG A 82 -6.73 -13.13 8.58
N GLY A 83 -7.78 -12.90 9.37
CA GLY A 83 -8.62 -11.72 9.24
C GLY A 83 -7.87 -10.43 9.59
N GLY A 84 -8.37 -9.29 9.15
CA GLY A 84 -7.76 -7.99 9.33
C GLY A 84 -6.50 -7.78 8.49
N THR A 85 -5.62 -6.91 8.95
CA THR A 85 -4.32 -6.66 8.32
C THR A 85 -3.20 -6.71 9.37
N VAL A 86 -2.10 -7.38 9.06
CA VAL A 86 -0.94 -7.50 9.99
C VAL A 86 -0.27 -6.16 10.23
N LEU A 87 -0.36 -5.22 9.29
CA LEU A 87 0.16 -3.86 9.44
C LEU A 87 -0.83 -2.94 10.17
N GLN A 88 -2.05 -3.39 10.38
CA GLN A 88 -3.12 -2.59 10.99
C GLN A 88 -3.48 -1.34 10.17
N THR A 89 -4.61 -0.74 10.48
CA THR A 89 -5.06 0.52 9.90
C THR A 89 -5.42 1.52 11.00
N ALA A 90 -5.33 2.80 10.69
CA ALA A 90 -5.87 3.86 11.54
C ALA A 90 -6.30 5.05 10.71
N ARG A 91 -7.36 5.72 11.14
CA ARG A 91 -7.77 6.99 10.52
C ARG A 91 -6.72 8.07 10.84
N CYS A 92 -6.31 8.83 9.84
CA CYS A 92 -5.32 9.88 9.97
C CYS A 92 -5.87 11.22 9.46
N LYS A 93 -6.40 12.04 10.36
CA LYS A 93 -6.90 13.37 10.00
C LYS A 93 -5.77 14.31 9.54
N THR A 94 -4.58 14.16 10.11
CA THR A 94 -3.40 14.97 9.81
C THR A 94 -2.94 14.86 8.35
N MET A 95 -3.16 13.72 7.70
CA MET A 95 -2.87 13.57 6.26
C MET A 95 -3.75 14.44 5.34
N ARG A 96 -4.79 15.05 5.86
CA ARG A 96 -5.62 16.00 5.11
C ARG A 96 -5.01 17.42 5.07
N THR A 97 -4.04 17.71 5.94
CA THR A 97 -3.33 18.99 6.01
C THR A 97 -2.03 18.94 5.22
N GLU A 98 -1.63 20.06 4.65
CA GLU A 98 -0.35 20.18 3.91
C GLU A 98 0.85 19.89 4.80
N GLU A 99 0.85 20.35 6.04
CA GLU A 99 1.91 20.04 7.02
C GLU A 99 2.08 18.56 7.25
N GLY A 100 0.95 17.82 7.39
CA GLY A 100 0.97 16.36 7.55
C GLY A 100 1.53 15.64 6.35
N GLN A 101 1.17 16.09 5.15
CA GLN A 101 1.67 15.53 3.88
C GLN A 101 3.18 15.79 3.72
N GLN A 102 3.64 17.01 3.97
CA GLN A 102 5.06 17.36 3.93
C GLN A 102 5.87 16.56 4.95
N LYS A 103 5.35 16.43 6.18
CA LYS A 103 5.96 15.60 7.21
C LYS A 103 6.05 14.13 6.79
N ALA A 104 4.99 13.57 6.22
CA ALA A 104 4.99 12.20 5.73
C ALA A 104 6.02 11.98 4.62
N ALA A 105 6.12 12.90 3.65
CA ALA A 105 7.13 12.86 2.60
C ALA A 105 8.56 12.96 3.16
N ALA A 106 8.80 13.85 4.13
CA ALA A 106 10.08 13.97 4.81
C ALA A 106 10.47 12.69 5.57
N ILE A 107 9.50 12.00 6.19
CA ILE A 107 9.74 10.72 6.87
C ILE A 107 10.08 9.62 5.85
N CYS A 108 9.39 9.54 4.71
CA CYS A 108 9.76 8.61 3.64
C CYS A 108 11.23 8.81 3.24
N LYS A 109 11.64 10.05 3.01
CA LYS A 109 13.02 10.40 2.68
C LYS A 109 14.01 10.06 3.81
N LYS A 110 13.66 10.39 5.06
CA LYS A 110 14.47 10.08 6.27
C LYS A 110 14.77 8.58 6.38
N TYR A 111 13.77 7.76 6.09
CA TYR A 111 13.90 6.30 6.15
C TYR A 111 14.38 5.68 4.83
N GLY A 112 14.76 6.47 3.83
CA GLY A 112 15.22 5.99 2.54
C GLY A 112 14.18 5.10 1.83
N ILE A 113 12.90 5.45 1.92
CA ILE A 113 11.82 4.78 1.21
C ILE A 113 11.75 5.40 -0.19
N ASP A 114 12.21 4.67 -1.19
CA ASP A 114 12.27 5.12 -2.58
C ASP A 114 10.92 5.00 -3.29
N GLY A 115 10.09 4.06 -2.84
CA GLY A 115 8.73 3.86 -3.32
C GLY A 115 7.79 3.42 -2.21
N LEU A 116 6.56 3.90 -2.23
CA LEU A 116 5.53 3.60 -1.23
C LEU A 116 4.35 2.87 -1.87
N VAL A 117 4.08 1.65 -1.41
CA VAL A 117 2.91 0.87 -1.81
C VAL A 117 1.81 1.10 -0.78
N VAL A 118 0.68 1.62 -1.26
CA VAL A 118 -0.50 1.94 -0.44
C VAL A 118 -1.61 0.96 -0.79
N ILE A 119 -2.01 0.14 0.18
CA ILE A 119 -3.08 -0.84 0.04
C ILE A 119 -4.34 -0.29 0.74
N GLY A 120 -5.44 -0.15 0.02
CA GLY A 120 -6.67 0.41 0.58
C GLY A 120 -7.69 0.81 -0.46
N GLY A 121 -8.56 1.76 -0.12
CA GLY A 121 -9.61 2.30 -0.97
C GLY A 121 -9.34 3.74 -1.44
N ASP A 122 -10.35 4.39 -1.98
CA ASP A 122 -10.30 5.72 -2.59
C ASP A 122 -9.62 6.77 -1.70
N GLY A 123 -10.03 6.89 -0.44
CA GLY A 123 -9.43 7.85 0.50
C GLY A 123 -7.93 7.61 0.76
N SER A 124 -7.48 6.35 0.68
CA SER A 124 -6.06 5.99 0.82
C SER A 124 -5.27 6.42 -0.42
N PHE A 125 -5.87 6.28 -1.59
CA PHE A 125 -5.25 6.70 -2.86
C PHE A 125 -5.20 8.21 -3.01
N ALA A 126 -6.22 8.93 -2.53
CA ALA A 126 -6.16 10.38 -2.45
C ALA A 126 -4.96 10.84 -1.57
N GLY A 127 -4.66 10.14 -0.48
CA GLY A 127 -3.46 10.36 0.34
C GLY A 127 -2.17 10.05 -0.41
N ALA A 128 -2.12 8.93 -1.15
CA ALA A 128 -0.98 8.56 -1.99
C ALA A 128 -0.69 9.59 -3.07
N GLN A 129 -1.75 10.09 -3.74
CA GLN A 129 -1.63 11.15 -4.75
C GLN A 129 -1.00 12.44 -4.18
N LYS A 130 -1.35 12.82 -2.95
CA LYS A 130 -0.73 13.99 -2.29
C LYS A 130 0.76 13.77 -2.04
N LEU A 131 1.16 12.56 -1.64
CA LEU A 131 2.58 12.22 -1.47
C LEU A 131 3.32 12.17 -2.82
N ALA A 132 2.68 11.67 -3.87
CA ALA A 132 3.24 11.68 -5.22
C ALA A 132 3.54 13.10 -5.70
N ASN A 133 2.63 14.05 -5.45
CA ASN A 133 2.83 15.47 -5.77
C ASN A 133 4.00 16.10 -4.97
N LEU A 134 4.41 15.50 -3.86
CA LEU A 134 5.58 15.89 -3.07
C LEU A 134 6.85 15.11 -3.42
N GLY A 135 6.82 14.33 -4.51
CA GLY A 135 7.98 13.61 -5.05
C GLY A 135 8.22 12.23 -4.43
N VAL A 136 7.25 11.65 -3.72
CA VAL A 136 7.31 10.26 -3.26
C VAL A 136 6.73 9.37 -4.34
N ASN A 137 7.47 8.39 -4.84
CA ASN A 137 6.93 7.40 -5.78
C ASN A 137 5.86 6.55 -5.06
N THR A 138 4.63 6.56 -5.56
CA THR A 138 3.53 5.83 -4.92
C THR A 138 2.82 4.91 -5.89
N ILE A 139 2.42 3.73 -5.40
CA ILE A 139 1.56 2.78 -6.12
C ILE A 139 0.40 2.42 -5.20
N GLY A 140 -0.83 2.48 -5.73
CA GLY A 140 -2.05 2.03 -5.07
C GLY A 140 -2.40 0.60 -5.42
N ILE A 141 -2.74 -0.22 -4.42
CA ILE A 141 -3.31 -1.56 -4.61
C ILE A 141 -4.73 -1.55 -4.02
N PRO A 142 -5.77 -1.79 -4.83
CA PRO A 142 -7.15 -1.78 -4.34
C PRO A 142 -7.42 -2.97 -3.41
N GLY A 143 -7.60 -2.68 -2.12
CA GLY A 143 -7.94 -3.63 -1.07
C GLY A 143 -9.07 -3.05 -0.22
N THR A 144 -10.27 -3.00 -0.78
CA THR A 144 -11.51 -2.48 -0.17
C THR A 144 -12.69 -3.36 -0.57
N ILE A 145 -13.77 -3.27 0.18
CA ILE A 145 -15.03 -3.94 -0.13
C ILE A 145 -16.08 -3.00 -0.74
N ASP A 146 -15.77 -1.71 -0.91
CA ASP A 146 -16.75 -0.68 -1.25
C ASP A 146 -17.05 -0.60 -2.77
N LEU A 147 -16.23 -1.20 -3.63
CA LEU A 147 -16.34 -1.15 -5.10
C LEU A 147 -16.48 0.27 -5.68
N ASP A 148 -15.89 1.26 -5.01
CA ASP A 148 -15.96 2.68 -5.34
C ASP A 148 -14.73 3.22 -6.09
N ILE A 149 -13.85 2.33 -6.54
CA ILE A 149 -12.63 2.69 -7.27
C ILE A 149 -12.88 2.62 -8.77
N ALA A 150 -12.97 3.77 -9.42
CA ALA A 150 -13.37 3.88 -10.83
C ALA A 150 -12.43 3.18 -11.83
N CYS A 151 -11.19 2.87 -11.46
CA CYS A 151 -10.21 2.25 -12.37
C CYS A 151 -10.15 0.73 -12.30
N THR A 152 -11.02 0.07 -11.53
CA THR A 152 -11.08 -1.39 -11.43
C THR A 152 -12.50 -1.87 -11.20
N ASP A 153 -12.84 -3.01 -11.80
CA ASP A 153 -14.14 -3.66 -11.59
C ASP A 153 -14.18 -4.48 -10.29
N TYR A 154 -13.01 -4.92 -9.81
CA TYR A 154 -12.87 -5.74 -8.62
C TYR A 154 -11.70 -5.29 -7.75
N THR A 155 -11.84 -5.53 -6.45
CA THR A 155 -10.79 -5.29 -5.45
C THR A 155 -10.35 -6.59 -4.80
N ILE A 156 -9.11 -6.63 -4.32
CA ILE A 156 -8.54 -7.84 -3.72
C ILE A 156 -9.28 -8.14 -2.40
N GLY A 157 -9.92 -9.33 -2.35
CA GLY A 157 -10.65 -9.80 -1.17
C GLY A 157 -12.14 -9.45 -1.13
N PHE A 158 -12.70 -8.80 -2.16
CA PHE A 158 -14.13 -8.53 -2.25
C PHE A 158 -14.97 -9.81 -2.17
N ASP A 159 -14.68 -10.81 -3.00
CA ASP A 159 -15.41 -12.09 -2.99
C ASP A 159 -15.29 -12.82 -1.66
N THR A 160 -14.15 -12.72 -1.00
CA THR A 160 -13.97 -13.27 0.36
C THR A 160 -14.92 -12.58 1.36
N ALA A 161 -15.07 -11.26 1.27
CA ALA A 161 -16.01 -10.52 2.13
C ALA A 161 -17.46 -10.92 1.88
N VAL A 162 -17.85 -11.08 0.61
CA VAL A 162 -19.19 -11.55 0.22
C VAL A 162 -19.46 -12.96 0.78
N ASN A 163 -18.53 -13.89 0.60
CA ASN A 163 -18.67 -15.27 1.08
C ASN A 163 -18.77 -15.33 2.61
N LEU A 164 -17.97 -14.58 3.34
CA LEU A 164 -18.04 -14.48 4.80
C LEU A 164 -19.40 -13.92 5.25
N SER A 165 -19.93 -12.92 4.57
CA SER A 165 -21.25 -12.37 4.87
C SER A 165 -22.36 -13.41 4.64
N LEU A 166 -22.30 -14.16 3.56
CA LEU A 166 -23.27 -15.24 3.25
C LEU A 166 -23.25 -16.36 4.29
N ILE A 167 -22.09 -16.78 4.78
CA ILE A 167 -21.95 -17.77 5.84
C ILE A 167 -22.64 -17.29 7.12
N HIS A 168 -22.42 -16.04 7.52
CA HIS A 168 -23.05 -15.50 8.72
C HIS A 168 -24.57 -15.31 8.59
N ILE A 169 -25.09 -15.12 7.38
CA ILE A 169 -26.55 -15.05 7.15
C ILE A 169 -27.18 -16.44 7.15
N SER A 170 -26.51 -17.44 6.58
CA SER A 170 -27.05 -18.78 6.40
C SER A 170 -26.86 -19.68 7.61
N GLU A 171 -25.91 -19.42 8.50
CA GLU A 171 -25.68 -20.13 9.74
C GLU A 171 -26.00 -19.25 10.96
N PRO A 172 -27.25 -19.21 11.42
CA PRO A 172 -27.58 -18.48 12.63
C PRO A 172 -26.78 -19.08 13.80
N THR A 173 -26.07 -18.22 14.51
CA THR A 173 -25.34 -18.60 15.74
C THR A 173 -26.28 -19.31 16.70
N ARG A 174 -25.94 -20.54 17.01
CA ARG A 174 -26.61 -21.32 18.08
C ARG A 174 -26.21 -20.82 19.45
#